data_e7dadc61fa1d4b36253906d5722b3a33
#
_entry.id   e7dadc61fa1d4b36253906d5722b3a33
#
_cell.length_a   1.000
_cell.length_b   1.000
_cell.length_c   1.000
_cell.angle_alpha   90.00
_cell.angle_beta   90.00
_cell.angle_gamma   90.00
#
_symmetry.space_group_name_H-M   'P 1'
#
loop_
_entity.id
_entity.type
_entity.pdbx_description
1 polymer ?
#
loop_
_entity_poly.entity_id
_entity_poly.type
_entity_poly.pdbx_seq_one_letter_code
_entity_poly.pdbx_strand_id
1 'polypeptide(L)'
;MKNPLHYQLSEYDCGPTSMMNARAYLFEREEIPPEAVRNTMLYCLDYHSKEGIPGKRGTSRAVMMFLSNWLNEYGDLGIMSVSSEYLSGRSVYIDGESRINHALNLGGVAVVRLYLEEEHYVLMTGIQNENILLFDPYYWDKPYEQKDILMDDKHPKEYNRIVPFKYFNQENKETIYALGPVEEREAVLIFNEKTKTVPEEVIEYFI
;
A
#
# COMPACT_ATOMS: atom_id res chain seq x y z
N MET A 1 -19.97 -6.63 3.79
CA MET A 1 -19.07 -7.66 4.41
C MET A 1 -17.68 -7.59 3.78
N LYS A 2 -16.61 -7.41 4.57
CA LYS A 2 -15.22 -7.35 4.07
C LYS A 2 -14.71 -8.72 3.63
N ASN A 3 -14.03 -8.76 2.48
CA ASN A 3 -13.33 -9.95 1.99
C ASN A 3 -11.98 -10.14 2.70
N PRO A 4 -11.42 -11.36 2.75
CA PRO A 4 -10.00 -11.56 3.01
C PRO A 4 -9.14 -10.86 1.96
N LEU A 5 -7.93 -10.46 2.36
CA LEU A 5 -6.93 -9.94 1.42
C LEU A 5 -6.37 -11.10 0.58
N HIS A 6 -5.93 -10.79 -0.64
CA HIS A 6 -5.56 -11.80 -1.62
C HIS A 6 -4.05 -11.80 -1.88
N TYR A 7 -3.52 -12.99 -2.12
CA TYR A 7 -2.18 -13.16 -2.67
C TYR A 7 -2.19 -12.90 -4.18
N GLN A 8 -1.05 -12.47 -4.71
CA GLN A 8 -0.86 -12.29 -6.15
C GLN A 8 -0.93 -13.63 -6.90
N LEU A 9 -1.35 -13.58 -8.16
CA LEU A 9 -1.52 -14.77 -8.98
C LEU A 9 -0.30 -15.10 -9.83
N SER A 10 0.56 -14.12 -10.08
CA SER A 10 1.78 -14.27 -10.88
C SER A 10 2.94 -13.55 -10.20
N GLU A 11 4.15 -13.67 -10.76
CA GLU A 11 5.35 -12.98 -10.25
C GLU A 11 5.31 -11.46 -10.41
N TYR A 12 4.33 -10.90 -11.15
CA TYR A 12 4.36 -9.50 -11.59
C TYR A 12 3.19 -8.65 -11.10
N ASP A 13 2.15 -9.24 -10.50
CA ASP A 13 0.90 -8.56 -10.17
C ASP A 13 0.80 -8.08 -8.71
N CYS A 14 1.95 -7.88 -8.03
CA CYS A 14 1.96 -7.31 -6.68
C CYS A 14 1.30 -5.91 -6.62
N GLY A 15 1.52 -5.06 -7.61
CA GLY A 15 0.93 -3.72 -7.70
C GLY A 15 -0.60 -3.73 -7.74
N PRO A 16 -1.24 -4.33 -8.78
CA PRO A 16 -2.69 -4.42 -8.84
C PRO A 16 -3.29 -5.16 -7.66
N THR A 17 -2.66 -6.22 -7.17
CA THR A 17 -3.14 -6.97 -6.01
C THR A 17 -3.11 -6.10 -4.75
N SER A 18 -2.05 -5.35 -4.48
CA SER A 18 -1.99 -4.43 -3.33
C SER A 18 -3.02 -3.31 -3.44
N MET A 19 -3.26 -2.76 -4.65
CA MET A 19 -4.32 -1.77 -4.89
C MET A 19 -5.74 -2.34 -4.69
N MET A 20 -5.98 -3.60 -5.05
CA MET A 20 -7.25 -4.29 -4.76
C MET A 20 -7.40 -4.59 -3.27
N ASN A 21 -6.34 -5.05 -2.62
CA ASN A 21 -6.32 -5.31 -1.20
C ASN A 21 -6.59 -4.04 -0.37
N ALA A 22 -6.06 -2.88 -0.78
CA ALA A 22 -6.35 -1.60 -0.14
C ALA A 22 -7.85 -1.31 -0.10
N ARG A 23 -8.56 -1.54 -1.21
CA ARG A 23 -10.02 -1.36 -1.24
C ARG A 23 -10.76 -2.43 -0.44
N ALA A 24 -10.32 -3.70 -0.52
CA ALA A 24 -10.93 -4.77 0.26
C ALA A 24 -10.77 -4.56 1.78
N TYR A 25 -9.68 -3.91 2.20
CA TYR A 25 -9.44 -3.53 3.59
C TYR A 25 -10.35 -2.36 4.04
N LEU A 26 -10.43 -1.30 3.23
CA LEU A 26 -11.10 -0.06 3.60
C LEU A 26 -12.63 -0.12 3.46
N PHE A 27 -13.14 -0.89 2.51
CA PHE A 27 -14.55 -0.85 2.11
C PHE A 27 -15.23 -2.20 2.26
N GLU A 28 -16.52 -2.17 2.50
CA GLU A 28 -17.34 -3.36 2.35
C GLU A 28 -17.43 -3.75 0.86
N ARG A 29 -17.54 -5.04 0.58
CA ARG A 29 -17.58 -5.56 -0.79
C ARG A 29 -18.64 -4.88 -1.67
N GLU A 30 -19.76 -4.54 -1.07
CA GLU A 30 -20.91 -3.91 -1.71
C GLU A 30 -20.67 -2.44 -2.09
N GLU A 31 -19.64 -1.80 -1.51
CA GLU A 31 -19.23 -0.42 -1.76
C GLU A 31 -18.20 -0.30 -2.89
N ILE A 32 -17.62 -1.41 -3.34
CA ILE A 32 -16.56 -1.41 -4.36
C ILE A 32 -17.19 -1.56 -5.75
N PRO A 33 -17.16 -0.52 -6.60
CA PRO A 33 -17.70 -0.61 -7.96
C PRO A 33 -16.91 -1.62 -8.81
N PRO A 34 -17.57 -2.41 -9.68
CA PRO A 34 -16.90 -3.37 -10.57
C PRO A 34 -15.83 -2.70 -11.46
N GLU A 35 -16.07 -1.46 -11.87
CA GLU A 35 -15.13 -0.67 -12.67
C GLU A 35 -13.80 -0.41 -11.92
N ALA A 36 -13.84 -0.27 -10.60
CA ALA A 36 -12.64 -0.07 -9.80
C ALA A 36 -11.73 -1.31 -9.85
N VAL A 37 -12.30 -2.51 -9.85
CA VAL A 37 -11.56 -3.76 -10.03
C VAL A 37 -11.04 -3.89 -11.45
N ARG A 38 -11.95 -3.73 -12.44
CA ARG A 38 -11.62 -3.85 -13.86
C ARG A 38 -10.50 -2.89 -14.28
N ASN A 39 -10.60 -1.61 -13.90
CA ASN A 39 -9.65 -0.60 -14.33
C ASN A 39 -8.28 -0.78 -13.65
N THR A 40 -8.24 -1.22 -12.40
CA THR A 40 -6.96 -1.58 -11.76
C THR A 40 -6.23 -2.66 -12.53
N MET A 41 -6.92 -3.75 -12.88
CA MET A 41 -6.32 -4.84 -13.66
C MET A 41 -5.97 -4.44 -15.09
N LEU A 42 -6.75 -3.55 -15.70
CA LEU A 42 -6.54 -3.11 -17.09
C LEU A 42 -5.31 -2.21 -17.25
N TYR A 43 -5.08 -1.31 -16.29
CA TYR A 43 -4.01 -0.31 -16.39
C TYR A 43 -2.69 -0.76 -15.75
N CYS A 44 -2.73 -1.65 -14.77
CA CYS A 44 -1.52 -2.23 -14.20
C CYS A 44 -0.86 -3.24 -15.16
N LEU A 45 0.35 -3.67 -14.80
CA LEU A 45 1.19 -4.53 -15.65
C LEU A 45 1.57 -3.87 -16.98
N ASP A 46 1.77 -2.56 -16.94
CA ASP A 46 2.12 -1.72 -18.09
C ASP A 46 3.60 -1.76 -18.45
N TYR A 47 4.47 -2.19 -17.53
CA TYR A 47 5.90 -2.28 -17.80
C TYR A 47 6.25 -3.50 -18.65
N HIS A 48 7.13 -3.26 -19.63
CA HIS A 48 7.68 -4.30 -20.50
C HIS A 48 9.01 -4.79 -19.94
N SER A 49 9.29 -6.09 -20.09
CA SER A 49 10.63 -6.63 -19.84
C SER A 49 11.67 -6.02 -20.81
N LYS A 50 12.94 -6.30 -20.56
CA LYS A 50 14.04 -5.88 -21.49
C LYS A 50 13.87 -6.46 -22.89
N GLU A 51 13.18 -7.58 -23.02
CA GLU A 51 12.84 -8.26 -24.28
C GLU A 51 11.55 -7.72 -24.92
N GLY A 52 10.92 -6.70 -24.33
CA GLY A 52 9.69 -6.08 -24.83
C GLY A 52 8.40 -6.87 -24.52
N ILE A 53 8.44 -7.83 -23.59
CA ILE A 53 7.24 -8.62 -23.22
C ILE A 53 6.36 -7.79 -22.26
N PRO A 54 5.09 -7.50 -22.61
CA PRO A 54 4.19 -6.74 -21.76
C PRO A 54 3.95 -7.38 -20.40
N GLY A 55 3.88 -6.56 -19.34
CA GLY A 55 3.56 -6.98 -17.97
C GLY A 55 4.71 -7.64 -17.22
N LYS A 56 5.76 -8.11 -17.91
CA LYS A 56 6.89 -8.83 -17.26
C LYS A 56 7.88 -7.94 -16.49
N ARG A 57 7.46 -6.77 -16.07
CA ARG A 57 8.20 -5.88 -15.16
C ARG A 57 7.26 -5.20 -14.17
N GLY A 58 6.05 -5.75 -14.00
CA GLY A 58 5.07 -5.26 -13.05
C GLY A 58 4.41 -3.94 -13.44
N THR A 59 4.14 -3.11 -12.45
CA THR A 59 3.38 -1.86 -12.57
C THR A 59 4.30 -0.65 -12.43
N SER A 60 4.15 0.33 -13.34
CA SER A 60 4.94 1.56 -13.33
C SER A 60 4.44 2.58 -12.30
N ARG A 61 5.35 3.52 -11.93
CA ARG A 61 5.02 4.71 -11.15
C ARG A 61 3.91 5.55 -11.79
N ALA A 62 3.93 5.67 -13.11
CA ALA A 62 2.95 6.46 -13.85
C ALA A 62 1.54 5.90 -13.66
N VAL A 63 1.39 4.60 -13.67
CA VAL A 63 0.10 3.95 -13.43
C VAL A 63 -0.32 4.06 -11.98
N MET A 64 0.57 3.92 -11.01
CA MET A 64 0.21 4.09 -9.59
C MET A 64 -0.25 5.53 -9.31
N MET A 65 0.42 6.53 -9.87
CA MET A 65 -0.01 7.93 -9.79
C MET A 65 -1.36 8.16 -10.49
N PHE A 66 -1.55 7.57 -11.69
CA PHE A 66 -2.81 7.63 -12.42
C PHE A 66 -3.96 7.03 -11.60
N LEU A 67 -3.78 5.85 -11.02
CA LEU A 67 -4.80 5.19 -10.21
C LEU A 67 -5.14 5.98 -8.94
N SER A 68 -4.15 6.63 -8.32
CA SER A 68 -4.40 7.54 -7.19
C SER A 68 -5.30 8.71 -7.59
N ASN A 69 -4.99 9.39 -8.69
CA ASN A 69 -5.81 10.50 -9.20
C ASN A 69 -7.21 10.03 -9.62
N TRP A 70 -7.29 8.88 -10.28
CA TRP A 70 -8.56 8.30 -10.70
C TRP A 70 -9.47 7.92 -9.51
N LEU A 71 -8.90 7.46 -8.39
CA LEU A 71 -9.66 7.23 -7.15
C LEU A 71 -10.22 8.53 -6.59
N ASN A 72 -9.48 9.64 -6.65
CA ASN A 72 -9.98 10.95 -6.23
C ASN A 72 -11.19 11.39 -7.07
N GLU A 73 -11.14 11.22 -8.40
CA GLU A 73 -12.28 11.51 -9.27
C GLU A 73 -13.51 10.69 -8.88
N TYR A 74 -13.34 9.43 -8.48
CA TYR A 74 -14.43 8.59 -7.97
C TYR A 74 -15.02 9.12 -6.66
N GLY A 75 -14.17 9.66 -5.79
CA GLY A 75 -14.59 10.33 -4.57
C GLY A 75 -15.38 11.61 -4.86
N ASP A 76 -14.83 12.47 -5.71
CA ASP A 76 -15.43 13.76 -6.08
C ASP A 76 -16.80 13.60 -6.78
N LEU A 77 -16.95 12.55 -7.58
CA LEU A 77 -18.21 12.18 -8.23
C LEU A 77 -19.21 11.47 -7.30
N GLY A 78 -18.81 11.16 -6.06
CA GLY A 78 -19.66 10.45 -5.11
C GLY A 78 -19.93 8.98 -5.47
N ILE A 79 -19.16 8.39 -6.39
CA ILE A 79 -19.30 6.99 -6.80
C ILE A 79 -18.80 6.06 -5.69
N MET A 80 -17.73 6.47 -5.00
CA MET A 80 -17.14 5.75 -3.88
C MET A 80 -16.62 6.76 -2.86
N SER A 81 -16.82 6.54 -1.57
CA SER A 81 -16.36 7.47 -0.53
C SER A 81 -14.85 7.33 -0.28
N VAL A 82 -14.05 7.61 -1.29
CA VAL A 82 -12.60 7.39 -1.31
C VAL A 82 -11.86 8.68 -1.54
N SER A 83 -10.71 8.85 -0.88
CA SER A 83 -9.67 9.80 -1.29
C SER A 83 -8.32 9.10 -1.37
N SER A 84 -7.42 9.65 -2.16
CA SER A 84 -6.11 9.07 -2.39
C SER A 84 -5.05 10.15 -2.57
N GLU A 85 -3.83 9.83 -2.20
CA GLU A 85 -2.69 10.71 -2.37
C GLU A 85 -1.47 9.90 -2.84
N TYR A 86 -0.85 10.35 -3.94
CA TYR A 86 0.40 9.77 -4.41
C TYR A 86 1.60 10.50 -3.79
N LEU A 87 2.48 9.75 -3.18
CA LEU A 87 3.74 10.23 -2.62
C LEU A 87 4.93 9.72 -3.43
N SER A 88 5.98 10.51 -3.51
CA SER A 88 7.25 10.08 -4.13
C SER A 88 8.48 10.74 -3.49
N GLY A 89 9.63 10.13 -3.71
CA GLY A 89 10.90 10.67 -3.27
C GLY A 89 11.00 10.84 -1.75
N ARG A 90 11.41 12.02 -1.31
CA ARG A 90 11.64 12.34 0.11
C ARG A 90 10.39 12.30 0.98
N SER A 91 9.21 12.32 0.39
CA SER A 91 7.94 12.22 1.13
C SER A 91 7.61 10.78 1.55
N VAL A 92 8.38 9.80 1.06
CA VAL A 92 8.18 8.37 1.35
C VAL A 92 9.25 7.89 2.32
N TYR A 93 8.87 7.80 3.57
CA TYR A 93 9.70 7.28 4.67
C TYR A 93 8.79 6.81 5.82
N ILE A 94 9.34 6.05 6.76
CA ILE A 94 8.62 5.49 7.91
C ILE A 94 9.24 6.03 9.18
N ASP A 95 8.51 6.84 9.90
CA ASP A 95 8.76 7.26 11.28
C ASP A 95 7.49 7.87 11.89
N GLY A 96 7.54 8.31 13.16
CA GLY A 96 6.39 8.87 13.87
C GLY A 96 5.71 10.05 13.18
N GLU A 97 6.45 10.85 12.42
CA GLU A 97 5.99 12.09 11.78
C GLU A 97 5.73 11.91 10.27
N SER A 98 5.96 10.72 9.72
CA SER A 98 5.82 10.50 8.29
C SER A 98 4.35 10.55 7.84
N ARG A 99 4.14 10.97 6.59
CA ARG A 99 2.80 11.00 5.97
C ARG A 99 2.17 9.60 5.90
N ILE A 100 2.98 8.55 5.73
CA ILE A 100 2.52 7.17 5.74
C ILE A 100 2.00 6.82 7.14
N ASN A 101 2.79 7.06 8.19
CA ASN A 101 2.37 6.76 9.56
C ASN A 101 1.13 7.58 9.96
N HIS A 102 1.09 8.85 9.55
CA HIS A 102 -0.08 9.69 9.78
C HIS A 102 -1.33 9.12 9.09
N ALA A 103 -1.22 8.68 7.84
CA ALA A 103 -2.33 8.06 7.11
C ALA A 103 -2.84 6.79 7.80
N LEU A 104 -1.93 5.90 8.24
CA LEU A 104 -2.29 4.69 8.97
C LEU A 104 -3.00 5.01 10.29
N ASN A 105 -2.55 6.01 11.03
CA ASN A 105 -3.17 6.46 12.28
C ASN A 105 -4.57 7.06 12.08
N LEU A 106 -4.84 7.63 10.90
CA LEU A 106 -6.17 8.14 10.53
C LEU A 106 -7.12 7.04 10.01
N GLY A 107 -6.72 5.78 10.05
CA GLY A 107 -7.52 4.66 9.54
C GLY A 107 -7.45 4.49 8.02
N GLY A 108 -6.51 5.17 7.36
CA GLY A 108 -6.16 4.92 5.96
C GLY A 108 -5.19 3.74 5.80
N VAL A 109 -4.77 3.51 4.58
CA VAL A 109 -3.75 2.51 4.22
C VAL A 109 -2.72 3.10 3.26
N ALA A 110 -1.58 2.44 3.10
CA ALA A 110 -0.58 2.82 2.11
C ALA A 110 -0.18 1.62 1.25
N VAL A 111 -0.30 1.76 -0.07
CA VAL A 111 0.33 0.85 -1.03
C VAL A 111 1.72 1.39 -1.31
N VAL A 112 2.76 0.64 -0.94
CA VAL A 112 4.14 1.13 -0.92
C VAL A 112 5.01 0.24 -1.77
N ARG A 113 5.83 0.85 -2.64
CA ARG A 113 6.89 0.14 -3.34
C ARG A 113 8.12 0.03 -2.45
N LEU A 114 8.66 -1.16 -2.37
CA LEU A 114 9.84 -1.49 -1.59
C LEU A 114 10.62 -2.63 -2.29
N TYR A 115 11.62 -3.18 -1.63
CA TYR A 115 12.44 -4.26 -2.17
C TYR A 115 12.27 -5.55 -1.36
N LEU A 116 11.96 -6.61 -2.07
CA LEU A 116 11.94 -8.00 -1.62
C LEU A 116 12.67 -8.82 -2.72
N GLU A 117 14.01 -8.79 -2.70
CA GLU A 117 14.89 -9.22 -3.80
C GLU A 117 14.76 -8.32 -5.05
N GLU A 118 13.54 -8.08 -5.52
CA GLU A 118 13.17 -7.20 -6.63
C GLU A 118 12.23 -6.08 -6.14
N GLU A 119 11.88 -5.15 -7.04
CA GLU A 119 10.84 -4.13 -6.78
C GLU A 119 9.50 -4.80 -6.50
N HIS A 120 8.89 -4.45 -5.37
CA HIS A 120 7.69 -5.13 -4.88
C HIS A 120 6.72 -4.15 -4.22
N TYR A 121 5.42 -4.33 -4.45
CA TYR A 121 4.38 -3.56 -3.78
C TYR A 121 3.73 -4.37 -2.67
N VAL A 122 3.57 -3.72 -1.52
CA VAL A 122 2.83 -4.25 -0.37
C VAL A 122 1.75 -3.28 0.09
N LEU A 123 0.80 -3.77 0.87
CA LEU A 123 -0.20 -2.96 1.54
C LEU A 123 0.14 -2.80 3.02
N MET A 124 0.43 -1.59 3.47
CA MET A 124 0.55 -1.25 4.89
C MET A 124 -0.83 -0.89 5.44
N THR A 125 -1.24 -1.54 6.53
CA THR A 125 -2.60 -1.45 7.08
C THR A 125 -2.67 -0.86 8.48
N GLY A 126 -1.53 -0.75 9.18
CA GLY A 126 -1.52 -0.21 10.52
C GLY A 126 -0.13 -0.16 11.14
N ILE A 127 -0.11 0.32 12.37
CA ILE A 127 1.10 0.44 13.19
C ILE A 127 0.86 -0.23 14.54
N GLN A 128 1.82 -1.01 14.99
CA GLN A 128 1.83 -1.57 16.33
C GLN A 128 3.20 -1.33 16.96
N ASN A 129 3.26 -0.41 17.92
CA ASN A 129 4.53 0.08 18.47
C ASN A 129 5.42 0.65 17.34
N GLU A 130 6.68 0.23 17.23
CA GLU A 130 7.60 0.61 16.15
C GLU A 130 7.62 -0.42 15.00
N ASN A 131 6.48 -1.05 14.73
CA ASN A 131 6.32 -2.01 13.64
C ASN A 131 5.19 -1.59 12.71
N ILE A 132 5.36 -1.83 11.43
CA ILE A 132 4.29 -1.78 10.43
C ILE A 132 3.59 -3.13 10.37
N LEU A 133 2.26 -3.09 10.43
CA LEU A 133 1.40 -4.20 10.05
C LEU A 133 1.19 -4.08 8.53
N LEU A 134 1.59 -5.09 7.78
CA LEU A 134 1.43 -5.07 6.32
C LEU A 134 0.91 -6.39 5.79
N PHE A 135 0.22 -6.32 4.66
CA PHE A 135 -0.11 -7.48 3.87
C PHE A 135 0.80 -7.51 2.64
N ASP A 136 1.68 -8.52 2.64
CA ASP A 136 2.52 -8.84 1.50
C ASP A 136 1.73 -9.76 0.57
N PRO A 137 1.44 -9.36 -0.68
CA PRO A 137 0.71 -10.20 -1.62
C PRO A 137 1.52 -11.37 -2.14
N TYR A 138 2.84 -11.38 -1.99
CA TYR A 138 3.67 -12.52 -2.35
C TYR A 138 3.53 -13.63 -1.30
N TYR A 139 3.02 -14.79 -1.72
CA TYR A 139 2.87 -15.92 -0.81
C TYR A 139 4.24 -16.49 -0.45
N TRP A 140 4.57 -16.48 0.83
CA TRP A 140 5.81 -17.01 1.36
C TRP A 140 5.53 -17.75 2.66
N ASP A 141 5.95 -19.01 2.73
CA ASP A 141 5.69 -19.91 3.86
C ASP A 141 6.95 -20.24 4.69
N LYS A 142 8.11 -19.72 4.29
CA LYS A 142 9.37 -19.93 5.00
C LYS A 142 9.67 -18.77 5.95
N PRO A 143 10.21 -19.04 7.15
CA PRO A 143 10.63 -17.97 8.04
C PRO A 143 11.74 -17.13 7.39
N TYR A 144 11.71 -15.82 7.64
CA TYR A 144 12.78 -14.92 7.25
C TYR A 144 14.05 -15.19 8.06
N GLU A 145 15.21 -14.88 7.50
CA GLU A 145 16.47 -14.88 8.25
C GLU A 145 16.43 -13.87 9.40
N GLN A 146 15.78 -12.74 9.19
CA GLN A 146 15.50 -11.68 10.17
C GLN A 146 14.40 -12.15 11.13
N LYS A 147 14.81 -12.60 12.33
CA LYS A 147 13.91 -13.21 13.31
C LYS A 147 12.86 -12.25 13.89
N ASP A 148 13.05 -10.96 13.73
CA ASP A 148 12.13 -9.90 14.18
C ASP A 148 11.12 -9.46 13.10
N ILE A 149 11.19 -10.03 11.90
CA ILE A 149 10.11 -9.96 10.91
C ILE A 149 9.19 -11.15 11.17
N LEU A 150 7.98 -10.86 11.64
CA LEU A 150 7.04 -11.91 12.02
C LEU A 150 6.04 -12.16 10.89
N MET A 151 5.77 -13.44 10.66
CA MET A 151 4.70 -13.90 9.77
C MET A 151 3.46 -14.20 10.60
N ASP A 152 2.29 -13.75 10.16
CA ASP A 152 1.02 -13.97 10.84
C ASP A 152 -0.07 -14.31 9.81
N ASP A 153 -0.63 -15.49 9.90
CA ASP A 153 -1.71 -15.98 9.03
C ASP A 153 -3.10 -15.90 9.68
N LYS A 154 -3.18 -15.39 10.92
CA LYS A 154 -4.42 -15.34 11.69
C LYS A 154 -5.29 -14.13 11.40
N HIS A 155 -4.74 -13.14 10.67
CA HIS A 155 -5.40 -11.88 10.36
C HIS A 155 -5.63 -11.69 8.84
N PRO A 156 -6.34 -12.63 8.16
CA PRO A 156 -6.42 -12.65 6.69
C PRO A 156 -7.14 -11.46 6.07
N LYS A 157 -7.75 -10.60 6.88
CA LYS A 157 -8.43 -9.36 6.43
C LYS A 157 -7.63 -8.09 6.75
N GLU A 158 -6.47 -8.21 7.37
CA GLU A 158 -5.74 -7.08 7.91
C GLU A 158 -4.27 -7.07 7.49
N TYR A 159 -3.51 -8.08 7.87
CA TYR A 159 -2.08 -8.17 7.59
C TYR A 159 -1.61 -9.64 7.62
N ASN A 160 -0.44 -9.88 7.07
CA ASN A 160 0.24 -11.18 7.15
C ASN A 160 1.71 -11.06 7.57
N ARG A 161 2.20 -9.82 7.82
CA ARG A 161 3.56 -9.54 8.30
C ARG A 161 3.55 -8.43 9.33
N ILE A 162 4.47 -8.53 10.30
CA ILE A 162 4.78 -7.48 11.28
C ILE A 162 6.26 -7.16 11.10
N VAL A 163 6.57 -5.95 10.63
CA VAL A 163 7.92 -5.55 10.21
C VAL A 163 8.38 -4.31 10.97
N PRO A 164 9.53 -4.37 11.68
CA PRO A 164 10.09 -3.22 12.39
C PRO A 164 10.44 -2.04 11.46
N PHE A 165 10.21 -0.81 11.92
CA PHE A 165 10.49 0.44 11.18
C PHE A 165 11.92 0.50 10.61
N LYS A 166 12.90 -0.05 11.31
CA LYS A 166 14.32 -0.01 10.92
C LYS A 166 14.64 -0.60 9.55
N TYR A 167 13.77 -1.46 9.01
CA TYR A 167 13.98 -2.06 7.68
C TYR A 167 13.61 -1.12 6.55
N PHE A 168 12.62 -0.26 6.74
CA PHE A 168 12.03 0.49 5.63
C PHE A 168 12.94 1.61 5.07
N ASN A 169 13.53 2.45 5.91
CA ASN A 169 14.25 3.64 5.44
C ASN A 169 15.63 3.36 4.83
N GLN A 170 15.99 2.10 4.67
CA GLN A 170 17.26 1.69 4.07
C GLN A 170 17.27 1.99 2.57
N GLU A 171 18.43 2.47 2.06
CA GLU A 171 18.67 2.70 0.63
C GLU A 171 19.20 1.45 -0.09
N ASN A 172 19.81 0.53 0.67
CA ASN A 172 20.32 -0.72 0.13
C ASN A 172 19.18 -1.64 -0.28
N LYS A 173 19.07 -1.90 -1.58
CA LYS A 173 18.03 -2.74 -2.20
C LYS A 173 18.09 -4.23 -1.80
N GLU A 174 19.21 -4.69 -1.25
CA GLU A 174 19.35 -6.05 -0.71
C GLU A 174 18.72 -6.20 0.68
N THR A 175 18.41 -5.07 1.35
CA THR A 175 17.72 -5.12 2.64
C THR A 175 16.25 -5.41 2.41
N ILE A 176 15.77 -6.48 3.01
CA ILE A 176 14.37 -6.88 2.93
C ILE A 176 13.44 -5.75 3.40
N TYR A 177 12.39 -5.46 2.63
CA TYR A 177 11.43 -4.38 2.85
C TYR A 177 12.03 -2.97 2.81
N ALA A 178 13.27 -2.78 2.32
CA ALA A 178 13.83 -1.45 2.12
C ALA A 178 13.01 -0.62 1.13
N LEU A 179 12.83 0.67 1.41
CA LEU A 179 12.25 1.62 0.46
C LEU A 179 13.20 1.95 -0.71
N GLY A 180 14.48 1.60 -0.57
CA GLY A 180 15.51 1.85 -1.57
C GLY A 180 15.93 3.32 -1.67
N PRO A 181 16.65 3.69 -2.75
CA PRO A 181 17.09 5.06 -3.00
C PRO A 181 15.93 6.05 -3.00
N VAL A 182 16.14 7.23 -2.42
CA VAL A 182 15.10 8.23 -2.20
C VAL A 182 14.34 8.58 -3.49
N GLU A 183 15.03 8.75 -4.60
CA GLU A 183 14.45 9.09 -5.90
C GLU A 183 13.56 8.00 -6.50
N GLU A 184 13.71 6.77 -6.02
CA GLU A 184 12.94 5.62 -6.48
C GLU A 184 11.71 5.34 -5.61
N ARG A 185 11.60 5.96 -4.44
CA ARG A 185 10.52 5.72 -3.49
C ARG A 185 9.18 6.23 -3.98
N GLU A 186 8.15 5.46 -3.73
CA GLU A 186 6.76 5.85 -3.98
C GLU A 186 5.78 5.12 -3.07
N ALA A 187 4.64 5.77 -2.84
CA ALA A 187 3.52 5.22 -2.11
C ALA A 187 2.20 5.85 -2.57
N VAL A 188 1.12 5.11 -2.42
CA VAL A 188 -0.25 5.60 -2.61
C VAL A 188 -0.97 5.47 -1.28
N LEU A 189 -1.33 6.59 -0.69
CA LEU A 189 -2.20 6.65 0.49
C LEU A 189 -3.64 6.57 0.02
N ILE A 190 -4.48 5.77 0.70
CA ILE A 190 -5.89 5.61 0.36
C ILE A 190 -6.71 5.66 1.64
N PHE A 191 -7.84 6.38 1.60
CA PHE A 191 -8.75 6.54 2.72
C PHE A 191 -10.19 6.18 2.32
N ASN A 192 -10.93 5.66 3.27
CA ASN A 192 -12.38 5.68 3.23
C ASN A 192 -12.86 6.91 4.01
N GLU A 193 -13.39 7.91 3.32
CA GLU A 193 -13.78 9.19 3.93
C GLU A 193 -14.93 9.05 4.96
N LYS A 194 -15.67 7.91 4.95
CA LYS A 194 -16.68 7.63 5.99
C LYS A 194 -16.08 7.18 7.31
N THR A 195 -14.90 6.53 7.27
CA THR A 195 -14.27 5.92 8.45
C THR A 195 -12.97 6.58 8.85
N LYS A 196 -12.49 7.52 8.06
CA LYS A 196 -11.29 8.29 8.33
C LYS A 196 -11.44 9.08 9.62
N THR A 197 -10.53 8.87 10.55
CA THR A 197 -10.47 9.63 11.80
C THR A 197 -10.03 11.05 11.48
N VAL A 198 -10.82 12.04 11.90
CA VAL A 198 -10.43 13.44 11.87
C VAL A 198 -9.70 13.73 13.17
N PRO A 199 -8.47 14.28 13.16
CA PRO A 199 -7.83 14.73 14.39
C PRO A 199 -8.75 15.73 15.11
N GLU A 200 -8.94 15.57 16.42
CA GLU A 200 -9.62 16.62 17.21
C GLU A 200 -8.81 17.90 17.05
N GLU A 201 -9.41 18.94 16.46
CA GLU A 201 -8.83 20.27 16.50
C GLU A 201 -8.75 20.71 17.97
N VAL A 202 -7.54 20.77 18.51
CA VAL A 202 -7.32 21.39 19.81
C VAL A 202 -7.54 22.89 19.62
N ILE A 203 -8.75 23.36 19.91
CA ILE A 203 -9.05 24.79 19.96
C ILE A 203 -8.37 25.34 21.23
N GLU A 204 -7.14 25.81 21.08
CA GLU A 204 -6.51 26.59 22.14
C GLU A 204 -7.26 27.92 22.24
N TYR A 205 -8.11 28.03 23.25
CA TYR A 205 -8.65 29.31 23.64
C TYR A 205 -7.55 30.13 24.34
N PHE A 206 -6.93 31.04 23.61
CA PHE A 206 -6.16 32.12 24.26
C PHE A 206 -7.12 33.03 25.01
N ILE A 207 -7.10 32.89 26.33
CA ILE A 207 -7.76 33.84 27.25
C ILE A 207 -6.79 34.96 27.57
#